data_a201cb7e5947dfcaa479efa70ae011f3
#
_entry.id   a201cb7e5947dfcaa479efa70ae011f3
#
_cell.length_a   1.000
_cell.length_b   1.000
_cell.length_c   1.000
_cell.angle_alpha   90.00
_cell.angle_beta   90.00
_cell.angle_gamma   90.00
#
_symmetry.space_group_name_H-M   'P 1'
#
loop_
_entity.id
_entity.type
_entity.pdbx_description
1 polymer ?
#
loop_
_entity_poly.entity_id
_entity_poly.type
_entity_poly.pdbx_seq_one_letter_code
_entity_poly.pdbx_strand_id
1 'polypeptide(L)'
;TANGSTYADGSYSDYYGIIRNSKNLGIPAIIVEHAFLSNASDYNNFLSSDSKLQKLGIADATGIAKAFGLSKGKWESTAEGKKYKYADGSYAIGYVNIGGKYYYFDDKGYMQKNHQMIDGKPYQFYGEGYGYGAGWINYSDGKKAYCYGGGKLAVGNATIDG
;
A
#
# COMPACT_ATOMS: atom_id res chain seq x y z
N THR A 1 -14.80 17.70 21.40
CA THR A 1 -15.71 18.63 22.08
C THR A 1 -16.95 18.86 21.23
N ALA A 2 -18.13 18.75 21.83
CA ALA A 2 -19.41 18.97 21.15
C ALA A 2 -19.57 20.44 20.74
N ASN A 3 -20.17 20.69 19.59
CA ASN A 3 -20.42 22.04 19.08
C ASN A 3 -21.77 22.63 19.50
N GLY A 4 -22.45 22.02 20.51
CA GLY A 4 -23.76 22.41 20.98
C GLY A 4 -24.96 21.88 20.18
N SER A 5 -24.70 21.16 19.07
CA SER A 5 -25.71 20.46 18.27
C SER A 5 -25.79 18.98 18.66
N THR A 6 -26.87 18.31 18.26
CA THR A 6 -27.04 16.85 18.44
C THR A 6 -27.18 16.13 17.09
N TYR A 7 -26.81 14.86 17.06
CA TYR A 7 -27.14 13.95 15.96
C TYR A 7 -28.61 13.51 16.08
N ALA A 8 -29.12 12.84 15.05
CA ALA A 8 -30.48 12.31 15.03
C ALA A 8 -30.75 11.30 16.14
N ASP A 9 -29.72 10.62 16.65
CA ASP A 9 -29.78 9.69 17.78
C ASP A 9 -29.76 10.36 19.16
N GLY A 10 -29.76 11.71 19.21
CA GLY A 10 -29.75 12.53 20.43
C GLY A 10 -28.35 12.70 21.05
N SER A 11 -27.30 12.06 20.55
CA SER A 11 -25.94 12.27 21.05
C SER A 11 -25.41 13.63 20.61
N TYR A 12 -24.49 14.22 21.41
CA TYR A 12 -23.83 15.47 21.04
C TYR A 12 -23.00 15.30 19.77
N SER A 13 -23.15 16.26 18.83
CA SER A 13 -22.37 16.24 17.59
C SER A 13 -20.95 16.72 17.83
N ASP A 14 -20.04 16.19 17.01
CA ASP A 14 -18.63 16.58 17.06
C ASP A 14 -18.42 18.00 16.55
N TYR A 15 -17.38 18.65 17.05
CA TYR A 15 -17.01 20.01 16.63
C TYR A 15 -16.57 20.06 15.16
N TYR A 16 -15.76 19.07 14.73
CA TYR A 16 -15.21 19.05 13.36
C TYR A 16 -16.20 18.51 12.34
N GLY A 17 -16.38 19.26 11.26
CA GLY A 17 -17.32 18.92 10.18
C GLY A 17 -17.05 17.57 9.54
N ILE A 18 -15.77 17.18 9.39
CA ILE A 18 -15.40 15.89 8.83
C ILE A 18 -15.92 14.72 9.68
N ILE A 19 -15.84 14.83 11.00
CA ILE A 19 -16.35 13.77 11.90
C ILE A 19 -17.89 13.72 11.83
N ARG A 20 -18.57 14.88 11.86
CA ARG A 20 -20.04 14.93 11.75
C ARG A 20 -20.55 14.31 10.44
N ASN A 21 -19.95 14.71 9.33
CA ASN A 21 -20.39 14.24 8.01
C ASN A 21 -20.14 12.73 7.84
N SER A 22 -19.01 12.25 8.34
CA SER A 22 -18.69 10.83 8.29
C SER A 22 -19.65 10.00 9.13
N LYS A 23 -19.99 10.45 10.36
CA LYS A 23 -21.00 9.76 11.18
C LYS A 23 -22.35 9.71 10.49
N ASN A 24 -22.81 10.81 9.88
CA ASN A 24 -24.09 10.85 9.16
C ASN A 24 -24.13 9.90 7.97
N LEU A 25 -22.98 9.59 7.37
CA LEU A 25 -22.83 8.63 6.28
C LEU A 25 -22.57 7.19 6.76
N GLY A 26 -22.49 6.97 8.08
CA GLY A 26 -22.15 5.66 8.64
C GLY A 26 -20.69 5.25 8.43
N ILE A 27 -19.80 6.22 8.14
CA ILE A 27 -18.38 5.97 7.88
C ILE A 27 -17.58 6.33 9.15
N PRO A 28 -16.82 5.40 9.73
CA PRO A 28 -15.92 5.72 10.83
C PRO A 28 -14.89 6.78 10.43
N ALA A 29 -14.72 7.81 11.25
CA ALA A 29 -13.71 8.84 11.03
C ALA A 29 -13.02 9.22 12.35
N ILE A 30 -11.73 9.52 12.26
CA ILE A 30 -10.91 10.03 13.35
C ILE A 30 -10.07 11.20 12.87
N ILE A 31 -9.69 12.08 13.76
CA ILE A 31 -8.64 13.07 13.58
C ILE A 31 -7.52 12.69 14.53
N VAL A 32 -6.32 12.52 14.01
CA VAL A 32 -5.13 12.20 14.80
C VAL A 32 -4.21 13.40 14.83
N GLU A 33 -3.99 13.97 16.00
CA GLU A 33 -3.06 15.07 16.23
C GLU A 33 -1.82 14.50 16.95
N HIS A 34 -0.73 14.30 16.19
CA HIS A 34 0.47 13.63 16.70
C HIS A 34 1.38 14.55 17.49
N ALA A 35 1.49 15.82 17.06
CA ALA A 35 2.48 16.73 17.59
C ALA A 35 2.19 18.17 17.13
N PHE A 36 2.67 19.13 17.89
CA PHE A 36 2.56 20.55 17.55
C PHE A 36 3.88 21.09 17.00
N LEU A 37 3.85 21.68 15.79
CA LEU A 37 5.03 22.29 15.17
C LEU A 37 5.66 23.41 16.02
N SER A 38 4.84 24.11 16.82
CA SER A 38 5.28 25.16 17.71
C SER A 38 5.92 24.66 19.00
N ASN A 39 5.84 23.36 19.30
CA ASN A 39 6.48 22.73 20.43
C ASN A 39 7.81 22.14 20.01
N ALA A 40 8.93 22.68 20.51
CA ALA A 40 10.26 22.22 20.13
C ALA A 40 10.53 20.74 20.46
N SER A 41 9.95 20.23 21.56
CA SER A 41 10.07 18.81 21.92
C SER A 41 9.33 17.92 20.91
N ASP A 42 8.10 18.28 20.56
CA ASP A 42 7.29 17.56 19.58
C ASP A 42 7.97 17.54 18.21
N TYR A 43 8.41 18.73 17.76
CA TYR A 43 9.14 18.85 16.49
C TYR A 43 10.37 17.94 16.47
N ASN A 44 11.24 18.08 17.48
CA ASN A 44 12.49 17.32 17.52
C ASN A 44 12.28 15.81 17.67
N ASN A 45 11.26 15.38 18.41
CA ASN A 45 11.02 13.96 18.62
C ASN A 45 10.27 13.28 17.46
N PHE A 46 9.35 13.99 16.79
CA PHE A 46 8.40 13.34 15.87
C PHE A 46 8.40 13.91 14.45
N LEU A 47 8.74 15.18 14.22
CA LEU A 47 8.50 15.84 12.93
C LEU A 47 9.77 16.21 12.16
N SER A 48 10.95 16.20 12.79
CA SER A 48 12.18 16.80 12.25
C SER A 48 12.91 15.96 11.19
N SER A 49 12.38 14.84 10.75
CA SER A 49 12.95 14.05 9.66
C SER A 49 11.92 13.10 9.02
N ASP A 50 12.15 12.72 7.75
CA ASP A 50 11.32 11.75 7.03
C ASP A 50 11.20 10.42 7.76
N SER A 51 12.29 9.95 8.38
CA SER A 51 12.26 8.71 9.17
C SER A 51 11.32 8.80 10.38
N LYS A 52 11.19 9.96 11.01
CA LYS A 52 10.25 10.17 12.13
C LYS A 52 8.81 10.26 11.63
N LEU A 53 8.58 10.97 10.54
CA LEU A 53 7.28 11.04 9.88
C LEU A 53 6.81 9.66 9.41
N GLN A 54 7.70 8.85 8.84
CA GLN A 54 7.40 7.46 8.49
C GLN A 54 6.98 6.60 9.69
N LYS A 55 7.65 6.78 10.84
CA LYS A 55 7.28 6.06 12.08
C LYS A 55 5.88 6.42 12.55
N LEU A 56 5.48 7.70 12.49
CA LEU A 56 4.12 8.13 12.79
C LEU A 56 3.11 7.48 11.84
N GLY A 57 3.34 7.56 10.52
CA GLY A 57 2.45 6.93 9.54
C GLY A 57 2.32 5.41 9.70
N ILE A 58 3.40 4.72 10.09
CA ILE A 58 3.36 3.28 10.41
C ILE A 58 2.53 3.02 11.68
N ALA A 59 2.66 3.87 12.69
CA ALA A 59 1.88 3.74 13.92
C ALA A 59 0.37 3.92 13.66
N ASP A 60 -0.01 4.92 12.85
CA ASP A 60 -1.40 5.15 12.45
C ASP A 60 -1.97 3.98 11.65
N ALA A 61 -1.26 3.57 10.61
CA ALA A 61 -1.66 2.42 9.79
C ALA A 61 -1.83 1.15 10.63
N THR A 62 -0.94 0.95 11.61
CA THR A 62 -1.01 -0.19 12.54
C THR A 62 -2.23 -0.10 13.46
N GLY A 63 -2.51 1.09 13.99
CA GLY A 63 -3.68 1.36 14.82
C GLY A 63 -4.99 1.12 14.08
N ILE A 64 -5.10 1.66 12.87
CA ILE A 64 -6.25 1.47 11.97
C ILE A 64 -6.43 -0.01 11.63
N ALA A 65 -5.36 -0.67 11.20
CA ALA A 65 -5.40 -2.10 10.88
C ALA A 65 -5.90 -2.94 12.07
N LYS A 66 -5.41 -2.63 13.27
CA LYS A 66 -5.84 -3.32 14.50
C LYS A 66 -7.31 -3.04 14.83
N ALA A 67 -7.75 -1.79 14.72
CA ALA A 67 -9.13 -1.40 15.01
C ALA A 67 -10.16 -2.05 14.08
N PHE A 68 -9.80 -2.24 12.81
CA PHE A 68 -10.66 -2.86 11.80
C PHE A 68 -10.38 -4.36 11.58
N GLY A 69 -9.54 -4.98 12.41
CA GLY A 69 -9.18 -6.40 12.24
C GLY A 69 -8.39 -6.68 10.97
N LEU A 70 -7.78 -5.65 10.36
CA LEU A 70 -6.94 -5.77 9.17
C LEU A 70 -5.57 -6.28 9.60
N SER A 71 -5.38 -7.56 9.72
CA SER A 71 -4.04 -8.12 9.92
C SER A 71 -3.27 -8.12 8.61
N LYS A 72 -1.94 -8.00 8.67
CA LYS A 72 -1.09 -8.28 7.50
C LYS A 72 -1.38 -9.69 7.05
N GLY A 73 -1.56 -9.88 5.75
CA GLY A 73 -1.64 -11.22 5.18
C GLY A 73 -0.32 -11.97 5.40
N LYS A 74 -0.34 -13.24 5.14
CA LYS A 74 0.83 -14.13 5.27
C LYS A 74 1.15 -14.84 3.96
N TRP A 75 2.43 -15.09 3.75
CA TRP A 75 2.89 -15.95 2.68
C TRP A 75 2.69 -17.42 3.05
N GLU A 76 2.14 -18.18 2.13
CA GLU A 76 1.98 -19.64 2.23
C GLU A 76 2.77 -20.27 1.08
N SER A 77 3.54 -21.33 1.38
CA SER A 77 4.25 -22.12 0.38
C SER A 77 3.55 -23.45 0.22
N THR A 78 3.27 -23.83 -1.02
CA THR A 78 2.69 -25.11 -1.40
C THR A 78 3.62 -25.85 -2.37
N ALA A 79 3.30 -27.07 -2.74
CA ALA A 79 4.05 -27.81 -3.74
C ALA A 79 4.02 -27.12 -5.12
N GLU A 80 2.92 -26.42 -5.44
CA GLU A 80 2.69 -25.76 -6.71
C GLU A 80 3.26 -24.33 -6.76
N GLY A 81 3.57 -23.71 -5.60
CA GLY A 81 4.11 -22.36 -5.55
C GLY A 81 3.77 -21.59 -4.28
N LYS A 82 4.02 -20.29 -4.31
CA LYS A 82 3.73 -19.38 -3.19
C LYS A 82 2.41 -18.66 -3.43
N LYS A 83 1.66 -18.48 -2.35
CA LYS A 83 0.44 -17.68 -2.28
C LYS A 83 0.57 -16.62 -1.19
N TYR A 84 -0.21 -15.55 -1.32
CA TYR A 84 -0.35 -14.57 -0.24
C TYR A 84 -1.79 -14.55 0.22
N LYS A 85 -2.01 -14.94 1.46
CA LYS A 85 -3.34 -15.01 2.08
C LYS A 85 -3.59 -13.76 2.91
N TYR A 86 -4.66 -13.06 2.62
CA TYR A 86 -5.12 -11.92 3.41
C TYR A 86 -5.74 -12.37 4.74
N ALA A 87 -5.94 -11.42 5.64
CA ALA A 87 -6.53 -11.67 6.95
C ALA A 87 -7.96 -12.21 6.90
N ASP A 88 -8.73 -11.82 5.90
CA ASP A 88 -10.09 -12.28 5.65
C ASP A 88 -10.16 -13.71 5.08
N GLY A 89 -8.99 -14.32 4.85
CA GLY A 89 -8.88 -15.67 4.32
C GLY A 89 -8.80 -15.75 2.79
N SER A 90 -9.04 -14.66 2.07
CA SER A 90 -8.89 -14.61 0.61
C SER A 90 -7.42 -14.66 0.19
N TYR A 91 -7.16 -15.02 -1.07
CA TYR A 91 -5.82 -15.02 -1.65
C TYR A 91 -5.63 -13.83 -2.60
N ALA A 92 -4.41 -13.33 -2.66
CA ALA A 92 -4.04 -12.33 -3.65
C ALA A 92 -4.16 -12.91 -5.07
N ILE A 93 -4.76 -12.13 -5.97
CA ILE A 93 -4.94 -12.44 -7.39
C ILE A 93 -4.58 -11.19 -8.20
N GLY A 94 -3.98 -11.37 -9.37
CA GLY A 94 -3.60 -10.27 -10.23
C GLY A 94 -2.35 -9.52 -9.75
N TYR A 95 -2.23 -8.26 -10.17
CA TYR A 95 -1.07 -7.40 -9.88
C TYR A 95 -1.29 -6.63 -8.57
N VAL A 96 -0.53 -6.94 -7.54
CA VAL A 96 -0.76 -6.50 -6.16
C VAL A 96 0.51 -5.94 -5.53
N ASN A 97 0.38 -4.85 -4.76
CA ASN A 97 1.44 -4.33 -3.91
C ASN A 97 1.36 -4.98 -2.51
N ILE A 98 2.44 -5.61 -2.09
CA ILE A 98 2.58 -6.22 -0.77
C ILE A 98 3.87 -5.71 -0.13
N GLY A 99 3.74 -4.91 0.90
CA GLY A 99 4.89 -4.38 1.64
C GLY A 99 5.83 -3.51 0.80
N GLY A 100 5.30 -2.72 -0.14
CA GLY A 100 6.06 -1.84 -1.03
C GLY A 100 6.66 -2.53 -2.25
N LYS A 101 6.49 -3.82 -2.41
CA LYS A 101 6.90 -4.59 -3.58
C LYS A 101 5.69 -5.05 -4.39
N TYR A 102 5.80 -5.01 -5.71
CA TYR A 102 4.73 -5.47 -6.60
C TYR A 102 4.93 -6.94 -6.96
N TYR A 103 3.85 -7.71 -6.90
CA TYR A 103 3.78 -9.13 -7.25
C TYR A 103 2.66 -9.36 -8.25
N TYR A 104 2.74 -10.44 -9.00
CA TYR A 104 1.65 -10.90 -9.83
C TYR A 104 1.25 -12.32 -9.43
N PHE A 105 -0.04 -12.54 -9.27
CA PHE A 105 -0.64 -13.82 -8.94
C PHE A 105 -1.60 -14.23 -10.04
N ASP A 106 -1.60 -15.49 -10.40
CA ASP A 106 -2.57 -16.03 -11.35
C ASP A 106 -3.99 -16.11 -10.75
N ASP A 107 -4.94 -16.58 -11.53
CA ASP A 107 -6.35 -16.75 -11.15
C ASP A 107 -6.57 -17.76 -10.01
N LYS A 108 -5.58 -18.64 -9.77
CA LYS A 108 -5.55 -19.59 -8.65
C LYS A 108 -4.83 -19.04 -7.42
N GLY A 109 -4.30 -17.83 -7.50
CA GLY A 109 -3.57 -17.15 -6.43
C GLY A 109 -2.09 -17.57 -6.30
N TYR A 110 -1.49 -18.21 -7.31
CA TYR A 110 -0.06 -18.56 -7.28
C TYR A 110 0.78 -17.41 -7.79
N MET A 111 1.81 -17.05 -7.03
CA MET A 111 2.77 -16.00 -7.35
C MET A 111 3.55 -16.35 -8.62
N GLN A 112 3.50 -15.47 -9.59
CA GLN A 112 4.19 -15.60 -10.87
C GLN A 112 5.57 -14.95 -10.81
N LYS A 113 6.48 -15.38 -11.70
CA LYS A 113 7.88 -14.95 -11.78
C LYS A 113 8.27 -14.69 -13.22
N ASN A 114 9.45 -14.13 -13.40
CA ASN A 114 10.04 -13.89 -14.72
C ASN A 114 9.18 -12.98 -15.59
N HIS A 115 9.10 -13.25 -16.88
CA HIS A 115 8.30 -12.48 -17.83
C HIS A 115 6.84 -12.86 -17.74
N GLN A 116 5.96 -11.86 -17.62
CA GLN A 116 4.50 -12.02 -17.58
C GLN A 116 3.82 -11.01 -18.50
N MET A 117 2.73 -11.41 -19.10
CA MET A 117 1.82 -10.51 -19.81
C MET A 117 0.62 -10.21 -18.93
N ILE A 118 0.44 -8.95 -18.53
CA ILE A 118 -0.66 -8.50 -17.68
C ILE A 118 -1.43 -7.44 -18.45
N ASP A 119 -2.70 -7.69 -18.74
CA ASP A 119 -3.57 -6.81 -19.54
C ASP A 119 -2.92 -6.37 -20.85
N GLY A 120 -2.30 -7.31 -21.56
CA GLY A 120 -1.62 -7.07 -22.84
C GLY A 120 -0.31 -6.29 -22.75
N LYS A 121 0.22 -6.04 -21.56
CA LYS A 121 1.49 -5.33 -21.33
C LYS A 121 2.53 -6.26 -20.72
N PRO A 122 3.82 -6.17 -21.14
CA PRO A 122 4.88 -7.01 -20.62
C PRO A 122 5.37 -6.51 -19.26
N TYR A 123 5.62 -7.47 -18.38
CA TYR A 123 6.20 -7.25 -17.06
C TYR A 123 7.34 -8.22 -16.82
N GLN A 124 8.30 -7.81 -15.98
CA GLN A 124 9.43 -8.64 -15.56
C GLN A 124 9.49 -8.70 -14.03
N PHE A 125 9.51 -9.91 -13.49
CA PHE A 125 9.62 -10.18 -12.06
C PHE A 125 10.93 -10.93 -11.77
N TYR A 126 11.50 -10.71 -10.59
CA TYR A 126 12.64 -11.48 -10.08
C TYR A 126 12.26 -12.94 -9.78
N GLY A 127 13.25 -13.79 -9.59
CA GLY A 127 13.04 -15.17 -9.15
C GLY A 127 12.32 -15.27 -7.78
N GLU A 128 12.45 -14.25 -6.96
CA GLU A 128 11.73 -14.09 -5.69
C GLU A 128 10.27 -13.65 -5.87
N GLY A 129 9.85 -13.29 -7.09
CA GLY A 129 8.49 -12.99 -7.50
C GLY A 129 8.09 -11.52 -7.45
N TYR A 130 8.92 -10.60 -6.96
CA TYR A 130 8.61 -9.17 -7.02
C TYR A 130 9.10 -8.52 -8.32
N GLY A 131 8.39 -7.46 -8.75
CA GLY A 131 8.69 -6.74 -9.99
C GLY A 131 10.02 -5.97 -9.93
N TYR A 132 10.69 -5.90 -11.06
CA TYR A 132 11.92 -5.10 -11.21
C TYR A 132 11.67 -3.63 -10.85
N GLY A 133 12.68 -3.00 -10.28
CA GLY A 133 12.74 -1.56 -10.06
C GLY A 133 12.80 -0.78 -11.38
N ALA A 134 12.70 0.56 -11.32
CA ALA A 134 12.91 1.41 -12.49
C ALA A 134 14.36 1.36 -12.97
N GLY A 135 14.56 1.33 -14.28
CA GLY A 135 15.87 1.31 -14.90
C GLY A 135 16.03 0.28 -16.02
N TRP A 136 17.24 0.19 -16.55
CA TRP A 136 17.58 -0.74 -17.62
C TRP A 136 17.80 -2.16 -17.09
N ILE A 137 17.18 -3.12 -17.76
CA ILE A 137 17.38 -4.57 -17.55
C ILE A 137 18.25 -5.08 -18.71
N ASN A 138 19.37 -5.71 -18.39
CA ASN A 138 20.23 -6.38 -19.37
C ASN A 138 19.97 -7.87 -19.30
N TYR A 139 19.59 -8.48 -20.42
CA TYR A 139 19.39 -9.92 -20.54
C TYR A 139 20.67 -10.62 -20.97
N SER A 140 20.79 -11.91 -20.66
CA SER A 140 21.97 -12.73 -21.00
C SER A 140 22.19 -12.92 -22.50
N ASP A 141 21.14 -12.74 -23.30
CA ASP A 141 21.21 -12.78 -24.77
C ASP A 141 21.64 -11.45 -25.41
N GLY A 142 22.06 -10.47 -24.60
CA GLY A 142 22.47 -9.13 -25.01
C GLY A 142 21.35 -8.14 -25.26
N LYS A 143 20.09 -8.54 -25.17
CA LYS A 143 18.94 -7.63 -25.25
C LYS A 143 18.81 -6.79 -23.99
N LYS A 144 18.13 -5.65 -24.16
CA LYS A 144 17.83 -4.73 -23.06
C LYS A 144 16.35 -4.38 -23.05
N ALA A 145 15.80 -4.16 -21.86
CA ALA A 145 14.48 -3.58 -21.69
C ALA A 145 14.55 -2.47 -20.62
N TYR A 146 13.70 -1.47 -20.73
CA TYR A 146 13.55 -0.48 -19.69
C TYR A 146 12.33 -0.80 -18.84
N CYS A 147 12.50 -0.79 -17.52
CA CYS A 147 11.44 -0.98 -16.56
C CYS A 147 11.07 0.36 -15.93
N TYR A 148 9.76 0.68 -15.88
CA TYR A 148 9.24 1.87 -15.21
C TYR A 148 9.07 1.69 -13.70
N GLY A 149 9.41 0.53 -13.17
CA GLY A 149 9.19 0.13 -11.79
C GLY A 149 8.03 -0.86 -11.63
N GLY A 150 8.06 -1.62 -10.53
CA GLY A 150 7.07 -2.67 -10.29
C GLY A 150 7.04 -3.79 -11.34
N GLY A 151 8.09 -3.91 -12.13
CA GLY A 151 8.22 -4.89 -13.20
C GLY A 151 7.68 -4.45 -14.56
N LYS A 152 6.97 -3.33 -14.68
CA LYS A 152 6.34 -2.88 -15.94
C LYS A 152 7.39 -2.48 -16.97
N LEU A 153 7.41 -3.13 -18.13
CA LEU A 153 8.36 -2.87 -19.19
C LEU A 153 7.84 -1.82 -20.18
N ALA A 154 8.79 -1.08 -20.76
CA ALA A 154 8.53 -0.20 -21.91
C ALA A 154 8.18 -1.03 -23.15
N VAL A 155 7.28 -0.52 -23.99
CA VAL A 155 6.84 -1.16 -25.25
C VAL A 155 6.92 -0.15 -26.40
N GLY A 156 7.44 -0.59 -27.53
CA GLY A 156 7.56 0.25 -28.73
C GLY A 156 8.59 1.35 -28.58
N ASN A 157 8.40 2.45 -29.30
CA ASN A 157 9.24 3.64 -29.19
C ASN A 157 8.85 4.43 -27.95
N ALA A 158 9.54 4.19 -26.84
CA ALA A 158 9.33 4.93 -25.60
C ALA A 158 10.44 5.97 -25.42
N THR A 159 10.07 7.20 -25.06
CA THR A 159 11.03 8.21 -24.60
C THR A 159 11.41 7.85 -23.16
N ILE A 160 12.68 7.62 -22.92
CA ILE A 160 13.22 7.35 -21.59
C ILE A 160 14.01 8.59 -21.19
N ASP A 161 13.44 9.36 -20.30
CA ASP A 161 14.13 10.50 -19.70
C ASP A 161 15.27 9.97 -18.81
N GLY A 162 16.49 10.37 -19.15
CA GLY A 162 17.74 9.93 -18.53
C GLY A 162 18.03 10.62 -17.21
#